data_ba118183a3aba33498311f06f0010bc6
#
_entry.id   ba118183a3aba33498311f06f0010bc6
#
_cell.length_a   1.000
_cell.length_b   1.000
_cell.length_c   1.000
_cell.angle_alpha   90.00
_cell.angle_beta   90.00
_cell.angle_gamma   90.00
#
_symmetry.space_group_name_H-M   'P 1'
#
loop_
_entity.id
_entity.type
_entity.pdbx_description
1 polymer ?
#
loop_
_entity_poly.entity_id
_entity_poly.type
_entity_poly.pdbx_seq_one_letter_code
_entity_poly.pdbx_strand_id
1 'polypeptide(L)'
;MKKLHVLLFSLLISFNSFGEELDSLFGISLYDNAEKYVSSSYIDSNKIKSIETLSGYFDISITDKIKNKSPYASDYWIVIDSNNIVHSIRGEREIANLSICQEVLETLSSSLEERYEIDFQYWEPTMPTFKIYAYYHHSIGGDYFAIQCNEDYESSLIKSQIYLNSEVFGEAVTEFYNSGL
;
A
#
# COMPACT_ATOMS: atom_id res chain seq x y z
N MET A 1 -7.91 28.64 -5.22
CA MET A 1 -6.73 27.76 -5.26
C MET A 1 -7.04 26.26 -5.01
N LYS A 2 -8.12 25.90 -4.27
CA LYS A 2 -8.51 24.47 -4.03
C LYS A 2 -8.83 23.68 -5.30
N LYS A 3 -9.35 24.30 -6.36
CA LYS A 3 -9.73 23.60 -7.61
C LYS A 3 -8.53 23.17 -8.48
N LEU A 4 -7.35 23.78 -8.30
CA LEU A 4 -6.16 23.43 -9.09
C LEU A 4 -5.52 22.12 -8.61
N HIS A 5 -5.64 21.79 -7.32
CA HIS A 5 -5.09 20.57 -6.74
C HIS A 5 -5.88 19.31 -7.17
N VAL A 6 -7.20 19.45 -7.33
CA VAL A 6 -8.07 18.35 -7.79
C VAL A 6 -7.74 17.96 -9.25
N LEU A 7 -7.43 18.95 -10.10
CA LEU A 7 -7.09 18.70 -11.51
C LEU A 7 -5.70 18.03 -11.68
N LEU A 8 -4.74 18.35 -10.80
CA LEU A 8 -3.43 17.68 -10.81
C LEU A 8 -3.54 16.22 -10.31
N PHE A 9 -4.49 15.95 -9.42
CA PHE A 9 -4.73 14.63 -8.86
C PHE A 9 -5.23 13.62 -9.91
N SER A 10 -6.09 14.07 -10.83
CA SER A 10 -6.66 13.21 -11.88
C SER A 10 -5.64 12.71 -12.92
N LEU A 11 -4.45 13.32 -13.00
CA LEU A 11 -3.41 12.98 -13.98
C LEU A 11 -2.38 11.97 -13.46
N LEU A 12 -2.34 11.72 -12.13
CA LEU A 12 -1.23 10.99 -11.51
C LEU A 12 -1.58 9.58 -11.02
N ILE A 13 -2.86 9.24 -10.97
CA ILE A 13 -3.30 7.89 -10.67
C ILE A 13 -3.86 7.33 -11.98
N SER A 14 -3.01 6.69 -12.77
CA SER A 14 -3.42 5.92 -13.95
C SER A 14 -4.10 4.64 -13.50
N PHE A 15 -5.31 4.77 -12.96
CA PHE A 15 -6.20 3.64 -12.81
C PHE A 15 -6.98 3.53 -14.13
N ASN A 16 -6.89 2.41 -14.76
CA ASN A 16 -7.72 2.10 -15.92
C ASN A 16 -9.13 1.78 -15.40
N SER A 17 -10.06 2.60 -15.86
CA SER A 17 -11.45 2.30 -16.15
C SER A 17 -12.53 2.32 -15.07
N PHE A 18 -13.68 2.55 -15.56
CA PHE A 18 -15.02 2.59 -14.99
C PHE A 18 -15.44 1.26 -14.37
N GLY A 19 -15.71 1.24 -13.07
CA GLY A 19 -16.36 0.11 -12.41
C GLY A 19 -15.48 -1.13 -12.20
N GLU A 20 -14.15 -1.01 -12.33
CA GLU A 20 -13.22 -2.10 -12.03
C GLU A 20 -12.82 -2.09 -10.56
N GLU A 21 -12.73 -3.29 -10.00
CA GLU A 21 -12.16 -3.54 -8.68
C GLU A 21 -10.75 -2.92 -8.59
N LEU A 22 -10.39 -2.44 -7.41
CA LEU A 22 -9.03 -1.94 -7.13
C LEU A 22 -8.06 -3.13 -7.05
N ASP A 23 -7.66 -3.65 -8.21
CA ASP A 23 -6.75 -4.80 -8.36
C ASP A 23 -5.31 -4.39 -8.66
N SER A 24 -5.07 -3.09 -8.86
CA SER A 24 -3.77 -2.56 -9.24
C SER A 24 -3.41 -1.25 -8.55
N LEU A 25 -2.12 -1.07 -8.26
CA LEU A 25 -1.58 0.14 -7.64
C LEU A 25 -0.23 0.48 -8.29
N PHE A 26 -0.02 1.76 -8.65
CA PHE A 26 1.19 2.25 -9.31
C PHE A 26 1.51 1.58 -10.66
N GLY A 27 0.51 0.97 -11.31
CA GLY A 27 0.66 0.24 -12.55
C GLY A 27 1.15 -1.20 -12.38
N ILE A 28 1.04 -1.74 -11.17
CA ILE A 28 1.30 -3.14 -10.82
C ILE A 28 -0.01 -3.76 -10.37
N SER A 29 -0.32 -4.96 -10.82
CA SER A 29 -1.53 -5.69 -10.43
C SER A 29 -1.22 -6.81 -9.45
N LEU A 30 -2.16 -7.06 -8.53
CA LEU A 30 -2.15 -8.27 -7.71
C LEU A 30 -2.23 -9.50 -8.60
N TYR A 31 -1.71 -10.61 -8.11
CA TYR A 31 -1.69 -11.91 -8.78
C TYR A 31 -0.88 -11.97 -10.09
N ASP A 32 -0.28 -10.86 -10.53
CA ASP A 32 0.63 -10.86 -11.64
C ASP A 32 1.99 -11.48 -11.25
N ASN A 33 2.68 -12.06 -12.23
CA ASN A 33 4.07 -12.44 -12.04
C ASN A 33 4.94 -11.18 -12.02
N ALA A 34 5.76 -11.00 -10.97
CA ALA A 34 6.63 -9.84 -10.78
C ALA A 34 7.63 -9.62 -11.91
N GLU A 35 7.93 -10.65 -12.71
CA GLU A 35 8.81 -10.55 -13.88
C GLU A 35 8.24 -9.66 -15.00
N LYS A 36 6.95 -9.33 -14.95
CA LYS A 36 6.37 -8.29 -15.83
C LYS A 36 6.93 -6.89 -15.54
N TYR A 37 7.38 -6.65 -14.31
CA TYR A 37 7.77 -5.34 -13.81
C TYR A 37 9.27 -5.19 -13.60
N VAL A 38 9.93 -6.28 -13.19
CA VAL A 38 11.36 -6.34 -12.89
C VAL A 38 11.94 -7.64 -13.41
N SER A 39 13.25 -7.67 -13.75
CA SER A 39 13.87 -8.89 -14.27
C SER A 39 14.02 -9.98 -13.17
N SER A 40 14.02 -11.24 -13.55
CA SER A 40 14.28 -12.38 -12.63
C SER A 40 15.58 -12.18 -11.85
N SER A 41 16.64 -11.70 -12.49
CA SER A 41 17.93 -11.44 -11.82
C SER A 41 17.83 -10.32 -10.79
N TYR A 42 16.97 -9.32 -11.03
CA TYR A 42 16.69 -8.28 -10.04
C TYR A 42 15.94 -8.86 -8.83
N ILE A 43 14.92 -9.69 -9.07
CA ILE A 43 14.17 -10.37 -8.03
C ILE A 43 15.13 -11.18 -7.15
N ASP A 44 15.94 -12.06 -7.74
CA ASP A 44 16.85 -12.93 -7.01
C ASP A 44 17.90 -12.18 -6.17
N SER A 45 18.33 -11.02 -6.65
CA SER A 45 19.34 -10.20 -5.96
C SER A 45 18.75 -9.30 -4.86
N ASN A 46 17.43 -9.03 -4.87
CA ASN A 46 16.79 -8.05 -4.00
C ASN A 46 15.68 -8.64 -3.12
N LYS A 47 15.46 -9.96 -3.18
CA LYS A 47 14.56 -10.65 -2.26
C LYS A 47 15.06 -10.47 -0.83
N ILE A 48 14.30 -9.75 -0.03
CA ILE A 48 14.53 -9.65 1.39
C ILE A 48 13.47 -10.54 2.04
N LYS A 49 13.91 -11.47 2.90
CA LYS A 49 12.95 -12.06 3.82
C LYS A 49 12.41 -10.90 4.63
N SER A 50 11.15 -10.57 4.47
CA SER A 50 10.50 -9.63 5.35
C SER A 50 10.72 -10.08 6.79
N ILE A 51 11.07 -9.18 7.70
CA ILE A 51 11.30 -9.52 9.12
C ILE A 51 9.98 -10.01 9.75
N GLU A 52 8.88 -9.59 9.19
CA GLU A 52 7.52 -10.02 9.49
C GLU A 52 7.16 -11.28 8.69
N THR A 53 8.14 -12.03 8.20
CA THR A 53 7.95 -13.05 7.18
C THR A 53 7.06 -14.16 7.66
N LEU A 54 5.91 -14.03 7.20
CA LEU A 54 5.11 -15.16 6.81
C LEU A 54 5.98 -16.05 5.92
N SER A 55 6.19 -17.27 6.38
CA SER A 55 6.98 -18.26 5.66
C SER A 55 6.50 -18.34 4.20
N GLY A 56 7.37 -18.02 3.26
CA GLY A 56 7.08 -18.12 1.83
C GLY A 56 6.85 -16.80 1.09
N TYR A 57 6.84 -15.66 1.78
CA TYR A 57 6.72 -14.33 1.15
C TYR A 57 8.04 -13.55 1.22
N PHE A 58 8.26 -12.66 0.25
CA PHE A 58 9.49 -11.87 0.11
C PHE A 58 9.16 -10.44 -0.28
N ASP A 59 9.76 -9.48 0.40
CA ASP A 59 9.72 -8.07 0.03
C ASP A 59 10.76 -7.75 -1.04
N ILE A 60 10.37 -6.94 -2.00
CA ILE A 60 11.27 -6.41 -3.04
C ILE A 60 11.03 -4.91 -3.16
N SER A 61 12.08 -4.12 -2.97
CA SER A 61 12.04 -2.70 -3.31
C SER A 61 12.04 -2.53 -4.82
N ILE A 62 11.10 -1.72 -5.31
CA ILE A 62 10.94 -1.40 -6.73
C ILE A 62 10.98 0.11 -6.98
N THR A 63 11.48 0.89 -6.02
CA THR A 63 11.49 2.36 -6.05
C THR A 63 12.11 2.93 -7.33
N ASP A 64 13.19 2.33 -7.82
CA ASP A 64 13.86 2.74 -9.05
C ASP A 64 13.23 2.20 -10.34
N LYS A 65 12.24 1.32 -10.22
CA LYS A 65 11.58 0.64 -11.34
C LYS A 65 10.20 1.21 -11.65
N ILE A 66 9.57 1.87 -10.68
CA ILE A 66 8.24 2.47 -10.84
C ILE A 66 8.29 3.63 -11.82
N LYS A 67 7.43 3.56 -12.84
CA LYS A 67 7.26 4.61 -13.84
C LYS A 67 6.24 5.67 -13.39
N ASN A 68 5.16 5.22 -12.76
CA ASN A 68 4.05 6.06 -12.32
C ASN A 68 4.20 6.38 -10.83
N LYS A 69 5.11 7.31 -10.51
CA LYS A 69 5.34 7.72 -9.11
C LYS A 69 4.18 8.55 -8.59
N SER A 70 3.72 8.23 -7.40
CA SER A 70 2.72 9.01 -6.67
C SER A 70 3.39 10.17 -5.92
N PRO A 71 2.78 11.35 -5.80
CA PRO A 71 3.27 12.41 -4.93
C PRO A 71 3.18 12.06 -3.44
N TYR A 72 2.46 11.00 -3.10
CA TYR A 72 2.23 10.53 -1.74
C TYR A 72 3.16 9.38 -1.31
N ALA A 73 4.07 8.95 -2.19
CA ALA A 73 5.05 7.91 -1.90
C ALA A 73 6.42 8.27 -2.48
N SER A 74 7.48 7.97 -1.73
CA SER A 74 8.89 8.07 -2.18
C SER A 74 9.50 6.71 -2.42
N ASP A 75 9.05 5.71 -1.67
CA ASP A 75 9.55 4.35 -1.70
C ASP A 75 8.42 3.39 -2.08
N TYR A 76 8.77 2.38 -2.88
CA TYR A 76 7.82 1.43 -3.44
C TYR A 76 8.29 0.01 -3.25
N TRP A 77 7.37 -0.85 -2.84
CA TRP A 77 7.62 -2.24 -2.51
C TRP A 77 6.55 -3.14 -3.10
N ILE A 78 6.93 -4.36 -3.42
CA ILE A 78 6.01 -5.46 -3.67
C ILE A 78 6.35 -6.62 -2.74
N VAL A 79 5.32 -7.38 -2.34
CA VAL A 79 5.48 -8.68 -1.69
C VAL A 79 5.13 -9.74 -2.69
N ILE A 80 6.02 -10.71 -2.85
CA ILE A 80 5.82 -11.84 -3.75
C ILE A 80 5.92 -13.16 -2.99
N ASP A 81 5.32 -14.21 -3.54
CA ASP A 81 5.49 -15.58 -3.07
C ASP A 81 6.73 -16.26 -3.71
N SER A 82 6.91 -17.55 -3.42
CA SER A 82 7.99 -18.37 -3.99
C SER A 82 7.91 -18.56 -5.51
N ASN A 83 6.75 -18.30 -6.12
CA ASN A 83 6.51 -18.37 -7.57
C ASN A 83 6.63 -17.01 -8.24
N ASN A 84 7.08 -15.99 -7.51
CA ASN A 84 7.15 -14.59 -7.93
C ASN A 84 5.78 -13.95 -8.23
N ILE A 85 4.69 -14.45 -7.65
CA ILE A 85 3.36 -13.85 -7.78
C ILE A 85 3.23 -12.69 -6.79
N VAL A 86 2.71 -11.56 -7.25
CA VAL A 86 2.52 -10.34 -6.45
C VAL A 86 1.29 -10.50 -5.55
N HIS A 87 1.50 -10.35 -4.25
CA HIS A 87 0.47 -10.42 -3.21
C HIS A 87 0.25 -9.12 -2.45
N SER A 88 1.23 -8.21 -2.50
CA SER A 88 1.08 -6.87 -1.93
C SER A 88 1.85 -5.85 -2.76
N ILE A 89 1.28 -4.66 -2.84
CA ILE A 89 1.88 -3.49 -3.50
C ILE A 89 1.80 -2.34 -2.50
N ARG A 90 2.93 -1.73 -2.20
CA ARG A 90 3.01 -0.67 -1.19
C ARG A 90 3.82 0.52 -1.68
N GLY A 91 3.28 1.72 -1.47
CA GLY A 91 4.03 2.97 -1.54
C GLY A 91 4.09 3.62 -0.16
N GLU A 92 5.26 4.11 0.26
CA GLU A 92 5.43 4.75 1.54
C GLU A 92 6.24 6.04 1.44
N ARG A 93 6.04 6.93 2.42
CA ARG A 93 6.77 8.18 2.55
C ARG A 93 6.84 8.62 4.00
N GLU A 94 7.99 9.14 4.41
CA GLU A 94 8.14 9.85 5.69
C GLU A 94 7.44 11.21 5.63
N ILE A 95 6.69 11.54 6.68
CA ILE A 95 5.93 12.78 6.81
C ILE A 95 6.41 13.53 8.06
N ALA A 96 6.49 14.85 7.95
CA ALA A 96 7.07 15.69 8.99
C ALA A 96 6.30 15.67 10.33
N ASN A 97 4.99 15.49 10.30
CA ASN A 97 4.16 15.39 11.51
C ASN A 97 2.83 14.69 11.24
N LEU A 98 2.19 14.22 12.30
CA LEU A 98 0.96 13.45 12.26
C LEU A 98 -0.21 14.23 11.65
N SER A 99 -0.35 15.51 11.95
CA SER A 99 -1.46 16.32 11.41
C SER A 99 -1.43 16.41 9.89
N ILE A 100 -0.24 16.59 9.31
CA ILE A 100 -0.08 16.58 7.84
C ILE A 100 -0.41 15.19 7.28
N CYS A 101 0.04 14.12 7.96
CA CYS A 101 -0.27 12.77 7.53
C CYS A 101 -1.77 12.51 7.52
N GLN A 102 -2.49 12.88 8.58
CA GLN A 102 -3.94 12.73 8.67
C GLN A 102 -4.69 13.55 7.60
N GLU A 103 -4.26 14.79 7.33
CA GLU A 103 -4.84 15.60 6.23
C GLU A 103 -4.67 14.93 4.87
N VAL A 104 -3.52 14.29 4.64
CA VAL A 104 -3.27 13.50 3.42
C VAL A 104 -4.22 12.29 3.37
N LEU A 105 -4.41 11.56 4.47
CA LEU A 105 -5.34 10.42 4.52
C LEU A 105 -6.77 10.84 4.18
N GLU A 106 -7.29 11.88 4.84
CA GLU A 106 -8.65 12.38 4.62
C GLU A 106 -8.85 12.84 3.17
N THR A 107 -7.86 13.53 2.61
CA THR A 107 -7.92 14.00 1.22
C THR A 107 -7.92 12.84 0.24
N LEU A 108 -7.08 11.84 0.47
CA LEU A 108 -6.97 10.67 -0.39
C LEU A 108 -8.22 9.79 -0.31
N SER A 109 -8.70 9.47 0.91
CA SER A 109 -9.89 8.65 1.07
C SER A 109 -11.10 9.26 0.38
N SER A 110 -11.39 10.54 0.66
CA SER A 110 -12.52 11.24 0.04
C SER A 110 -12.43 11.30 -1.49
N SER A 111 -11.22 11.49 -2.03
CA SER A 111 -11.03 11.53 -3.49
C SER A 111 -11.21 10.16 -4.14
N LEU A 112 -10.84 9.09 -3.44
CA LEU A 112 -11.00 7.72 -3.93
C LEU A 112 -12.45 7.26 -3.81
N GLU A 113 -13.13 7.59 -2.71
CA GLU A 113 -14.57 7.34 -2.54
C GLU A 113 -15.39 7.97 -3.67
N GLU A 114 -15.14 9.25 -3.96
CA GLU A 114 -15.83 9.95 -5.05
C GLU A 114 -15.54 9.32 -6.42
N ARG A 115 -14.30 8.88 -6.64
CA ARG A 115 -13.88 8.40 -7.96
C ARG A 115 -14.30 6.97 -8.26
N TYR A 116 -14.22 6.09 -7.25
CA TYR A 116 -14.41 4.64 -7.42
C TYR A 116 -15.75 4.14 -6.86
N GLU A 117 -16.55 5.05 -6.29
CA GLU A 117 -17.82 4.72 -5.64
C GLU A 117 -17.66 3.63 -4.56
N ILE A 118 -16.56 3.71 -3.79
CA ILE A 118 -16.22 2.81 -2.70
C ILE A 118 -16.39 3.51 -1.35
N ASP A 119 -16.70 2.75 -0.30
CA ASP A 119 -16.75 3.25 1.07
C ASP A 119 -15.49 2.82 1.83
N PHE A 120 -14.82 3.78 2.48
CA PHE A 120 -13.74 3.50 3.40
C PHE A 120 -14.25 3.37 4.83
N GLN A 121 -13.69 2.41 5.56
CA GLN A 121 -13.84 2.28 7.00
C GLN A 121 -12.62 2.87 7.70
N TYR A 122 -12.85 3.68 8.73
CA TYR A 122 -11.77 4.22 9.56
C TYR A 122 -11.41 3.24 10.69
N TRP A 123 -10.12 3.06 10.92
CA TRP A 123 -9.59 2.19 11.95
C TRP A 123 -8.35 2.81 12.61
N GLU A 124 -8.28 2.77 13.95
CA GLU A 124 -7.24 3.45 14.73
C GLU A 124 -6.72 2.56 15.86
N PRO A 125 -6.00 1.48 15.56
CA PRO A 125 -5.43 0.62 16.58
C PRO A 125 -4.18 1.24 17.21
N THR A 126 -4.00 0.98 18.49
CA THR A 126 -2.79 1.31 19.23
C THR A 126 -2.04 0.04 19.57
N MET A 127 -0.80 -0.06 19.10
CA MET A 127 0.14 -1.14 19.41
C MET A 127 1.15 -0.67 20.47
N PRO A 128 1.91 -1.56 21.11
CA PRO A 128 2.89 -1.17 22.12
C PRO A 128 3.95 -0.16 21.66
N THR A 129 4.39 -0.28 20.41
CA THR A 129 5.50 0.52 19.86
C THR A 129 5.06 1.53 18.80
N PHE A 130 3.83 1.43 18.28
CA PHE A 130 3.33 2.33 17.26
C PHE A 130 1.81 2.48 17.31
N LYS A 131 1.31 3.52 16.65
CA LYS A 131 -0.12 3.75 16.43
C LYS A 131 -0.40 3.87 14.93
N ILE A 132 -1.52 3.31 14.52
CA ILE A 132 -1.99 3.36 13.14
C ILE A 132 -3.25 4.21 13.06
N TYR A 133 -3.34 5.03 12.04
CA TYR A 133 -4.53 5.77 11.62
C TYR A 133 -4.80 5.35 10.19
N ALA A 134 -5.88 4.63 9.92
CA ALA A 134 -6.11 4.02 8.61
C ALA A 134 -7.53 4.22 8.09
N TYR A 135 -7.62 4.42 6.78
CA TYR A 135 -8.83 4.20 5.99
C TYR A 135 -8.61 2.96 5.13
N TYR A 136 -9.54 2.01 5.19
CA TYR A 136 -9.42 0.77 4.43
C TYR A 136 -10.73 0.40 3.75
N HIS A 137 -10.63 -0.30 2.62
CA HIS A 137 -11.72 -0.83 1.83
C HIS A 137 -11.43 -2.27 1.46
N HIS A 138 -12.41 -3.16 1.62
CA HIS A 138 -12.36 -4.54 1.14
C HIS A 138 -13.11 -4.66 -0.18
N SER A 139 -12.48 -5.24 -1.19
CA SER A 139 -13.16 -5.63 -2.41
C SER A 139 -14.09 -6.83 -2.19
N ILE A 140 -14.98 -7.08 -3.15
CA ILE A 140 -15.88 -8.26 -3.12
C ILE A 140 -15.06 -9.57 -3.15
N GLY A 141 -13.87 -9.54 -3.76
CA GLY A 141 -12.94 -10.68 -3.83
C GLY A 141 -12.09 -10.90 -2.58
N GLY A 142 -12.24 -10.07 -1.52
CA GLY A 142 -11.48 -10.17 -0.28
C GLY A 142 -10.17 -9.40 -0.27
N ASP A 143 -9.68 -8.94 -1.43
CA ASP A 143 -8.51 -8.07 -1.51
C ASP A 143 -8.79 -6.76 -0.78
N TYR A 144 -7.80 -6.16 -0.15
CA TYR A 144 -8.03 -4.91 0.54
C TYR A 144 -7.03 -3.81 0.17
N PHE A 145 -7.57 -2.63 0.04
CA PHE A 145 -6.83 -1.39 -0.17
C PHE A 145 -6.83 -0.57 1.12
N ALA A 146 -5.69 -0.01 1.48
CA ALA A 146 -5.63 0.91 2.61
C ALA A 146 -4.68 2.07 2.38
N ILE A 147 -5.01 3.18 3.04
CA ILE A 147 -4.16 4.34 3.22
C ILE A 147 -4.02 4.57 4.71
N GLN A 148 -2.78 4.71 5.20
CA GLN A 148 -2.56 4.82 6.63
C GLN A 148 -1.40 5.75 7.00
N CYS A 149 -1.46 6.26 8.24
CA CYS A 149 -0.35 6.89 8.93
C CYS A 149 0.11 5.98 10.06
N ASN A 150 1.39 5.67 10.10
CA ASN A 150 2.01 4.96 11.20
C ASN A 150 2.85 5.95 12.01
N GLU A 151 2.56 6.06 13.29
CA GLU A 151 3.33 6.83 14.25
C GLU A 151 4.15 5.87 15.12
N ASP A 152 5.45 5.83 14.89
CA ASP A 152 6.38 5.02 15.68
C ASP A 152 6.79 5.79 16.93
N TYR A 153 6.55 5.20 18.12
CA TYR A 153 6.79 5.89 19.41
C TYR A 153 8.26 5.94 19.80
N GLU A 154 9.09 5.01 19.31
CA GLU A 154 10.49 4.94 19.67
C GLU A 154 11.32 5.94 18.85
N SER A 155 11.07 5.97 17.54
CA SER A 155 11.78 6.86 16.62
C SER A 155 11.11 8.22 16.44
N SER A 156 9.85 8.37 16.87
CA SER A 156 8.97 9.50 16.54
C SER A 156 8.79 9.71 15.03
N LEU A 157 9.04 8.66 14.26
CA LEU A 157 8.89 8.68 12.82
C LEU A 157 7.42 8.52 12.43
N ILE A 158 6.97 9.34 11.50
CA ILE A 158 5.64 9.22 10.93
C ILE A 158 5.78 8.83 9.47
N LYS A 159 5.11 7.75 9.09
CA LYS A 159 5.06 7.29 7.70
C LYS A 159 3.62 7.27 7.20
N SER A 160 3.40 7.86 6.04
CA SER A 160 2.20 7.54 5.26
C SER A 160 2.47 6.32 4.39
N GLN A 161 1.47 5.46 4.29
CA GLN A 161 1.52 4.26 3.46
C GLN A 161 0.23 4.14 2.66
N ILE A 162 0.37 3.72 1.40
CA ILE A 162 -0.73 3.34 0.52
C ILE A 162 -0.42 1.92 0.10
N TYR A 163 -1.34 0.99 0.30
CA TYR A 163 -1.11 -0.40 -0.10
C TYR A 163 -2.36 -1.11 -0.56
N LEU A 164 -2.13 -2.10 -1.39
CA LEU A 164 -3.12 -3.04 -1.89
C LEU A 164 -2.60 -4.45 -1.61
N ASN A 165 -3.38 -5.23 -0.90
CA ASN A 165 -3.03 -6.59 -0.50
C ASN A 165 -4.04 -7.59 -1.02
N SER A 166 -3.56 -8.75 -1.46
CA SER A 166 -4.42 -9.90 -1.74
C SER A 166 -5.05 -10.44 -0.45
N GLU A 167 -6.24 -11.03 -0.55
CA GLU A 167 -6.93 -11.69 0.56
C GLU A 167 -6.00 -12.67 1.29
N VAL A 168 -5.39 -13.57 0.53
CA VAL A 168 -4.49 -14.62 1.06
C VAL A 168 -3.33 -14.05 1.86
N PHE A 169 -2.72 -12.96 1.39
CA PHE A 169 -1.64 -12.30 2.12
C PHE A 169 -2.17 -11.58 3.37
N GLY A 170 -3.32 -10.93 3.27
CA GLY A 170 -3.98 -10.26 4.40
C GLY A 170 -4.35 -11.23 5.52
N GLU A 171 -4.90 -12.39 5.19
CA GLU A 171 -5.19 -13.45 6.15
C GLU A 171 -3.92 -13.95 6.84
N ALA A 172 -2.88 -14.24 6.06
CA ALA A 172 -1.61 -14.71 6.58
C ALA A 172 -0.96 -13.68 7.53
N VAL A 173 -1.03 -12.37 7.24
CA VAL A 173 -0.57 -11.29 8.14
C VAL A 173 -1.38 -11.29 9.43
N THR A 174 -2.69 -11.44 9.33
CA THR A 174 -3.60 -11.46 10.49
C THR A 174 -3.31 -12.65 11.39
N GLU A 175 -3.12 -13.83 10.84
CA GLU A 175 -2.75 -15.04 11.58
C GLU A 175 -1.41 -14.88 12.31
N PHE A 176 -0.42 -14.28 11.65
CA PHE A 176 0.88 -14.01 12.23
C PHE A 176 0.77 -13.15 13.50
N TYR A 177 0.07 -12.01 13.42
CA TYR A 177 -0.11 -11.15 14.58
C TYR A 177 -0.94 -11.80 15.70
N ASN A 178 -1.92 -12.63 15.36
CA ASN A 178 -2.74 -13.35 16.34
C ASN A 178 -1.99 -14.53 17.00
N SER A 179 -0.94 -15.03 16.41
CA SER A 179 -0.13 -16.13 16.97
C SER A 179 0.75 -15.71 18.18
N GLY A 180 0.86 -14.40 18.44
CA GLY A 180 1.55 -13.86 19.61
C GLY A 180 3.08 -13.94 19.55
N LEU A 181 3.62 -13.96 18.33
CA LEU A 181 5.07 -13.86 18.08
C LEU A 181 5.54 -12.41 18.19
#